data_88e22ec00349e56ea3b4d9a6e869b9f3
#
_entry.id   88e22ec00349e56ea3b4d9a6e869b9f3
#
_cell.length_a   1.000
_cell.length_b   1.000
_cell.length_c   1.000
_cell.angle_alpha   90.00
_cell.angle_beta   90.00
_cell.angle_gamma   90.00
#
_symmetry.space_group_name_H-M   'P 1'
#
loop_
_entity.id
_entity.type
_entity.pdbx_description
1 polymer ?
#
loop_
_entity_poly.entity_id
_entity_poly.type
_entity_poly.pdbx_seq_one_letter_code
_entity_poly.pdbx_strand_id
1 'polypeptide(L)'
;MAPARPVLAPGGRMLFAGVMDLRPYIERFAQRLGEVETALSDPKVFGNAVKAQELGREYARLKDLVADGQAYEKALTELAANGALAGSETDPELLELTREEVARLEPAVARLEQRLQAGIVPPDPADSRNTIIELRAGAGGTESALFAADLYRMLTRYAETRGWKVETMDSSPSDLGGFKEVIFSVIGNDVFKRLKYESGVHRVQRVPATEAQGRIHTSTATIAVLPEAEEVDIEVKTEDLDITTCRASGPGGQGVNTTDSAVQIVHKPSGLVVRCADERSQQKNKAKAMKVLRSRLLDRKVAEENAKYAARRRAQVGTGERNEKIRTYNFPQNRVTDHRIELSVFNLPAVLDGDLDCLIEPLMADDLRQRLAALTL
;
A
#
# COMPACT_ATOMS: atom_id res chain seq x y z
N MET A 1 -21.07 -7.01 -23.09
CA MET A 1 -21.94 -5.83 -22.99
C MET A 1 -21.56 -4.87 -24.09
N ALA A 2 -22.50 -4.41 -24.89
CA ALA A 2 -22.22 -3.48 -25.98
C ALA A 2 -21.82 -2.10 -25.40
N PRO A 3 -20.89 -1.35 -26.03
CA PRO A 3 -20.49 -0.03 -25.57
C PRO A 3 -21.70 0.93 -25.58
N ALA A 4 -21.84 1.71 -24.51
CA ALA A 4 -22.90 2.70 -24.38
C ALA A 4 -22.78 3.73 -25.51
N ARG A 5 -23.88 3.96 -26.23
CA ARG A 5 -23.95 4.98 -27.30
C ARG A 5 -23.92 6.39 -26.67
N PRO A 6 -23.16 7.31 -27.26
CA PRO A 6 -23.12 8.69 -26.78
C PRO A 6 -24.51 9.35 -26.92
N VAL A 7 -24.96 10.03 -25.85
CA VAL A 7 -26.21 10.80 -25.83
C VAL A 7 -25.85 12.28 -25.86
N LEU A 8 -26.40 13.03 -26.82
CA LEU A 8 -26.24 14.48 -26.90
C LEU A 8 -27.11 15.15 -25.80
N ALA A 9 -26.46 15.85 -24.86
CA ALA A 9 -27.14 16.70 -23.90
C ALA A 9 -27.55 18.06 -24.50
N PRO A 10 -28.60 18.73 -24.01
CA PRO A 10 -28.97 20.06 -24.47
C PRO A 10 -27.82 21.04 -24.17
N GLY A 11 -27.19 21.55 -25.23
CA GLY A 11 -26.00 22.41 -25.17
C GLY A 11 -24.76 21.89 -25.92
N GLY A 12 -24.91 20.84 -26.75
CA GLY A 12 -23.84 20.36 -27.64
C GLY A 12 -22.74 19.55 -26.92
N ARG A 13 -22.98 19.04 -25.69
CA ARG A 13 -22.03 18.21 -24.95
C ARG A 13 -22.32 16.73 -25.20
N MET A 14 -21.36 16.01 -25.76
CA MET A 14 -21.37 14.55 -25.73
C MET A 14 -21.03 14.09 -24.32
N LEU A 15 -22.03 13.60 -23.60
CA LEU A 15 -21.84 12.88 -22.34
C LEU A 15 -21.99 11.40 -22.63
N PHE A 16 -20.95 10.64 -22.43
CA PHE A 16 -21.07 9.18 -22.29
C PHE A 16 -21.83 8.92 -21.01
N ALA A 17 -22.96 8.24 -21.08
CA ALA A 17 -23.80 7.96 -19.91
C ALA A 17 -22.97 7.20 -18.87
N GLY A 18 -22.71 7.82 -17.69
CA GLY A 18 -21.92 7.25 -16.60
C GLY A 18 -20.49 7.77 -16.46
N VAL A 19 -20.06 8.75 -17.25
CA VAL A 19 -18.69 9.32 -17.15
C VAL A 19 -18.66 10.46 -16.13
N MET A 20 -17.77 10.33 -15.15
CA MET A 20 -17.49 11.36 -14.15
C MET A 20 -16.94 12.62 -14.85
N ASP A 21 -17.44 13.80 -14.53
CA ASP A 21 -16.84 15.05 -15.02
C ASP A 21 -15.48 15.26 -14.33
N LEU A 22 -14.40 15.13 -15.09
CA LEU A 22 -13.03 15.23 -14.59
C LEU A 22 -12.49 16.66 -14.53
N ARG A 23 -13.15 17.63 -15.16
CA ARG A 23 -12.67 19.04 -15.25
C ARG A 23 -12.44 19.68 -13.88
N PRO A 24 -13.36 19.57 -12.90
CA PRO A 24 -13.13 20.16 -11.58
C PRO A 24 -11.91 19.58 -10.86
N TYR A 25 -11.57 18.32 -11.15
CA TYR A 25 -10.40 17.68 -10.57
C TYR A 25 -9.10 18.13 -11.25
N ILE A 26 -9.13 18.30 -12.58
CA ILE A 26 -7.98 18.82 -13.36
C ILE A 26 -7.64 20.24 -12.86
N GLU A 27 -8.64 21.10 -12.66
CA GLU A 27 -8.45 22.44 -12.10
C GLU A 27 -7.84 22.40 -10.69
N ARG A 28 -8.31 21.50 -9.83
CA ARG A 28 -7.74 21.30 -8.48
C ARG A 28 -6.28 20.81 -8.53
N PHE A 29 -5.93 19.93 -9.48
CA PHE A 29 -4.56 19.50 -9.65
C PHE A 29 -3.66 20.66 -10.08
N ALA A 30 -4.11 21.51 -10.99
CA ALA A 30 -3.37 22.69 -11.43
C ALA A 30 -3.18 23.70 -10.29
N GLN A 31 -4.23 23.96 -9.50
CA GLN A 31 -4.14 24.82 -8.31
C GLN A 31 -3.14 24.26 -7.29
N ARG A 32 -3.27 22.96 -6.97
CA ARG A 32 -2.38 22.31 -6.00
C ARG A 32 -0.94 22.27 -6.47
N LEU A 33 -0.69 22.11 -7.77
CA LEU A 33 0.65 22.18 -8.36
C LEU A 33 1.30 23.55 -8.06
N GLY A 34 0.57 24.65 -8.27
CA GLY A 34 1.06 26.00 -7.95
C GLY A 34 1.37 26.21 -6.46
N GLU A 35 0.55 25.64 -5.56
CA GLU A 35 0.82 25.68 -4.11
C GLU A 35 2.12 24.92 -3.76
N VAL A 36 2.33 23.73 -4.35
CA VAL A 36 3.53 22.92 -4.11
C VAL A 36 4.76 23.58 -4.71
N GLU A 37 4.67 24.21 -5.89
CA GLU A 37 5.76 25.01 -6.48
C GLU A 37 6.16 26.17 -5.58
N THR A 38 5.17 26.87 -5.03
CA THR A 38 5.42 27.95 -4.08
C THR A 38 6.08 27.45 -2.80
N ALA A 39 5.63 26.31 -2.28
CA ALA A 39 6.22 25.70 -1.09
C ALA A 39 7.67 25.22 -1.34
N LEU A 40 7.97 24.63 -2.49
CA LEU A 40 9.31 24.22 -2.88
C LEU A 40 10.27 25.40 -3.12
N SER A 41 9.73 26.59 -3.38
CA SER A 41 10.53 27.81 -3.54
C SER A 41 11.00 28.40 -2.19
N ASP A 42 10.45 27.93 -1.04
CA ASP A 42 10.90 28.36 0.30
C ASP A 42 12.17 27.60 0.71
N PRO A 43 13.32 28.30 0.92
CA PRO A 43 14.57 27.64 1.34
C PRO A 43 14.46 26.85 2.66
N LYS A 44 13.49 27.17 3.52
CA LYS A 44 13.27 26.48 4.79
C LYS A 44 12.82 25.02 4.61
N VAL A 45 12.20 24.68 3.50
CA VAL A 45 11.76 23.32 3.20
C VAL A 45 12.95 22.38 3.05
N PHE A 46 14.05 22.84 2.48
CA PHE A 46 15.28 22.05 2.31
C PHE A 46 16.01 21.75 3.63
N GLY A 47 15.66 22.43 4.72
CA GLY A 47 16.15 22.11 6.07
C GLY A 47 15.58 20.80 6.63
N ASN A 48 14.49 20.27 6.03
CA ASN A 48 13.90 18.97 6.38
C ASN A 48 13.86 18.08 5.13
N ALA A 49 14.84 17.17 5.03
CA ALA A 49 15.02 16.30 3.87
C ALA A 49 13.78 15.42 3.57
N VAL A 50 13.09 14.94 4.60
CA VAL A 50 11.88 14.12 4.43
C VAL A 50 10.76 14.93 3.79
N LYS A 51 10.48 16.12 4.31
CA LYS A 51 9.44 17.02 3.78
C LYS A 51 9.75 17.47 2.35
N ALA A 52 11.03 17.78 2.07
CA ALA A 52 11.46 18.14 0.72
C ALA A 52 11.26 16.99 -0.28
N GLN A 53 11.54 15.75 0.13
CA GLN A 53 11.33 14.57 -0.69
C GLN A 53 9.85 14.29 -0.94
N GLU A 54 9.00 14.44 0.08
CA GLU A 54 7.55 14.28 -0.06
C GLU A 54 6.96 15.30 -1.04
N LEU A 55 7.29 16.57 -0.86
CA LEU A 55 6.86 17.65 -1.76
C LEU A 55 7.40 17.45 -3.19
N GLY A 56 8.62 16.97 -3.35
CA GLY A 56 9.19 16.64 -4.66
C GLY A 56 8.43 15.51 -5.38
N ARG A 57 8.04 14.47 -4.65
CA ARG A 57 7.20 13.38 -5.19
C ARG A 57 5.79 13.89 -5.55
N GLU A 58 5.19 14.70 -4.67
CA GLU A 58 3.88 15.32 -4.92
C GLU A 58 3.92 16.21 -6.16
N TYR A 59 4.95 17.02 -6.30
CA TYR A 59 5.18 17.88 -7.47
C TYR A 59 5.25 17.09 -8.78
N ALA A 60 6.10 16.06 -8.84
CA ALA A 60 6.26 15.23 -10.02
C ALA A 60 4.92 14.60 -10.43
N ARG A 61 4.19 14.02 -9.45
CA ARG A 61 2.87 13.44 -9.69
C ARG A 61 1.85 14.46 -10.22
N LEU A 62 1.74 15.62 -9.58
CA LEU A 62 0.78 16.65 -9.98
C LEU A 62 1.11 17.22 -11.37
N LYS A 63 2.39 17.37 -11.69
CA LYS A 63 2.85 17.80 -13.01
C LYS A 63 2.38 16.83 -14.11
N ASP A 64 2.53 15.52 -13.88
CA ASP A 64 2.08 14.49 -14.80
C ASP A 64 0.54 14.51 -14.95
N LEU A 65 -0.20 14.65 -13.84
CA LEU A 65 -1.67 14.71 -13.86
C LEU A 65 -2.20 15.95 -14.59
N VAL A 66 -1.56 17.10 -14.44
CA VAL A 66 -1.93 18.33 -15.17
C VAL A 66 -1.65 18.17 -16.65
N ALA A 67 -0.52 17.56 -17.02
CA ALA A 67 -0.21 17.28 -18.42
C ALA A 67 -1.22 16.28 -19.05
N ASP A 68 -1.56 15.21 -18.31
CA ASP A 68 -2.59 14.26 -18.72
C ASP A 68 -3.97 14.93 -18.84
N GLY A 69 -4.30 15.87 -17.94
CA GLY A 69 -5.53 16.65 -17.97
C GLY A 69 -5.65 17.50 -19.25
N GLN A 70 -4.59 18.22 -19.57
CA GLN A 70 -4.53 19.00 -20.81
C GLN A 70 -4.63 18.14 -22.07
N ALA A 71 -3.93 17.00 -22.08
CA ALA A 71 -4.00 16.04 -23.18
C ALA A 71 -5.41 15.43 -23.31
N TYR A 72 -6.07 15.15 -22.20
CA TYR A 72 -7.45 14.64 -22.17
C TYR A 72 -8.45 15.64 -22.73
N GLU A 73 -8.41 16.90 -22.31
CA GLU A 73 -9.28 17.95 -22.83
C GLU A 73 -9.09 18.19 -24.33
N LYS A 74 -7.84 18.20 -24.79
CA LYS A 74 -7.50 18.30 -26.20
C LYS A 74 -8.05 17.11 -26.99
N ALA A 75 -7.80 15.88 -26.54
CA ALA A 75 -8.27 14.66 -27.18
C ALA A 75 -9.81 14.58 -27.24
N LEU A 76 -10.52 15.03 -26.19
CA LEU A 76 -11.98 15.11 -26.17
C LEU A 76 -12.50 16.12 -27.20
N THR A 77 -11.84 17.28 -27.35
CA THR A 77 -12.21 18.30 -28.31
C THR A 77 -12.01 17.79 -29.73
N GLU A 78 -10.90 17.14 -30.02
CA GLU A 78 -10.59 16.51 -31.31
C GLU A 78 -11.58 15.37 -31.64
N LEU A 79 -11.89 14.53 -30.65
CA LEU A 79 -12.86 13.44 -30.81
C LEU A 79 -14.26 13.97 -31.14
N ALA A 80 -14.70 15.03 -30.45
CA ALA A 80 -15.98 15.68 -30.72
C ALA A 80 -16.04 16.32 -32.11
N ALA A 81 -14.95 16.98 -32.54
CA ALA A 81 -14.85 17.59 -33.86
C ALA A 81 -14.90 16.53 -34.97
N ASN A 82 -14.09 15.48 -34.86
CA ASN A 82 -14.07 14.38 -35.82
C ASN A 82 -15.39 13.60 -35.84
N GLY A 83 -16.03 13.40 -34.68
CA GLY A 83 -17.35 12.79 -34.61
C GLY A 83 -18.46 13.60 -35.32
N ALA A 84 -18.40 14.93 -35.22
CA ALA A 84 -19.30 15.82 -35.93
C ALA A 84 -19.05 15.81 -37.46
N LEU A 85 -17.77 15.82 -37.87
CA LEU A 85 -17.38 15.70 -39.27
C LEU A 85 -17.83 14.37 -39.88
N ALA A 86 -17.62 13.25 -39.18
CA ALA A 86 -18.06 11.93 -39.66
C ALA A 86 -19.59 11.82 -39.82
N GLY A 87 -20.37 12.67 -39.11
CA GLY A 87 -21.82 12.74 -39.26
C GLY A 87 -22.33 13.64 -40.38
N SER A 88 -21.53 14.58 -40.88
CA SER A 88 -21.93 15.59 -41.87
C SER A 88 -21.21 15.47 -43.22
N GLU A 89 -20.10 14.74 -43.28
CA GLU A 89 -19.26 14.61 -44.49
C GLU A 89 -19.84 13.59 -45.47
N THR A 90 -19.73 13.89 -46.77
CA THR A 90 -20.23 13.07 -47.88
C THR A 90 -19.10 12.49 -48.74
N ASP A 91 -17.87 13.01 -48.60
CA ASP A 91 -16.70 12.51 -49.31
C ASP A 91 -16.22 11.19 -48.66
N PRO A 92 -16.15 10.07 -49.44
CA PRO A 92 -15.77 8.77 -48.92
C PRO A 92 -14.35 8.73 -48.34
N GLU A 93 -13.37 9.42 -48.99
CA GLU A 93 -11.97 9.43 -48.54
C GLU A 93 -11.84 10.19 -47.20
N LEU A 94 -12.52 11.31 -47.06
CA LEU A 94 -12.51 12.11 -45.83
C LEU A 94 -13.23 11.41 -44.69
N LEU A 95 -14.31 10.68 -44.99
CA LEU A 95 -15.03 9.82 -44.02
C LEU A 95 -14.14 8.69 -43.50
N GLU A 96 -13.34 8.07 -44.35
CA GLU A 96 -12.44 6.99 -43.94
C GLU A 96 -11.34 7.52 -43.00
N LEU A 97 -10.67 8.61 -43.37
CA LEU A 97 -9.68 9.28 -42.52
C LEU A 97 -10.26 9.72 -41.17
N THR A 98 -11.46 10.29 -41.19
CA THR A 98 -12.11 10.73 -39.94
C THR A 98 -12.45 9.55 -39.04
N ARG A 99 -12.87 8.41 -39.57
CA ARG A 99 -13.12 7.18 -38.83
C ARG A 99 -11.85 6.59 -38.25
N GLU A 100 -10.75 6.60 -38.99
CA GLU A 100 -9.44 6.17 -38.51
C GLU A 100 -8.97 7.02 -37.29
N GLU A 101 -9.12 8.35 -37.42
CA GLU A 101 -8.78 9.27 -36.33
C GLU A 101 -9.66 9.05 -35.08
N VAL A 102 -10.97 8.86 -35.25
CA VAL A 102 -11.87 8.52 -34.12
C VAL A 102 -11.42 7.21 -33.48
N ALA A 103 -11.15 6.17 -34.26
CA ALA A 103 -10.69 4.88 -33.76
C ALA A 103 -9.34 4.96 -33.03
N ARG A 104 -8.48 5.93 -33.37
CA ARG A 104 -7.22 6.21 -32.67
C ARG A 104 -7.44 6.99 -31.36
N LEU A 105 -8.33 7.99 -31.38
CA LEU A 105 -8.57 8.88 -30.24
C LEU A 105 -9.35 8.21 -29.11
N GLU A 106 -10.34 7.38 -29.42
CA GLU A 106 -11.16 6.69 -28.39
C GLU A 106 -10.32 5.93 -27.34
N PRO A 107 -9.38 5.05 -27.72
CA PRO A 107 -8.54 4.34 -26.74
C PRO A 107 -7.54 5.27 -26.04
N ALA A 108 -7.16 6.39 -26.66
CA ALA A 108 -6.29 7.38 -26.03
C ALA A 108 -7.05 8.14 -24.92
N VAL A 109 -8.26 8.58 -25.21
CA VAL A 109 -9.16 9.23 -24.22
C VAL A 109 -9.44 8.28 -23.06
N ALA A 110 -9.78 7.02 -23.33
CA ALA A 110 -10.04 6.03 -22.27
C ALA A 110 -8.83 5.80 -21.35
N ARG A 111 -7.61 5.79 -21.92
CA ARG A 111 -6.37 5.66 -21.13
C ARG A 111 -6.09 6.90 -20.28
N LEU A 112 -6.28 8.09 -20.83
CA LEU A 112 -6.10 9.34 -20.09
C LEU A 112 -7.14 9.48 -18.97
N GLU A 113 -8.38 9.10 -19.23
CA GLU A 113 -9.44 9.07 -18.24
C GLU A 113 -9.09 8.16 -17.06
N GLN A 114 -8.63 6.93 -17.33
CA GLN A 114 -8.20 6.00 -16.28
C GLN A 114 -7.03 6.56 -15.44
N ARG A 115 -6.06 7.21 -16.09
CA ARG A 115 -4.92 7.83 -15.38
C ARG A 115 -5.35 8.99 -14.51
N LEU A 116 -6.24 9.84 -14.99
CA LEU A 116 -6.81 10.95 -14.22
C LEU A 116 -7.66 10.45 -13.06
N GLN A 117 -8.51 9.45 -13.28
CA GLN A 117 -9.29 8.81 -12.21
C GLN A 117 -8.38 8.22 -11.12
N ALA A 118 -7.28 7.56 -11.51
CA ALA A 118 -6.29 7.08 -10.57
C ALA A 118 -5.62 8.23 -9.79
N GLY A 119 -5.49 9.40 -10.42
CA GLY A 119 -4.94 10.60 -9.80
C GLY A 119 -5.84 11.26 -8.77
N ILE A 120 -7.17 11.09 -8.88
CA ILE A 120 -8.16 11.67 -7.94
C ILE A 120 -8.06 11.03 -6.55
N VAL A 121 -7.78 9.73 -6.52
CA VAL A 121 -7.62 9.00 -5.26
C VAL A 121 -6.27 9.37 -4.63
N PRO A 122 -6.25 9.92 -3.40
CA PRO A 122 -5.00 10.22 -2.74
C PRO A 122 -4.16 8.94 -2.58
N PRO A 123 -2.85 9.00 -2.86
CA PRO A 123 -1.98 7.85 -2.69
C PRO A 123 -1.94 7.43 -1.22
N ASP A 124 -1.96 6.14 -0.96
CA ASP A 124 -1.71 5.61 0.38
C ASP A 124 -0.22 5.84 0.70
N PRO A 125 0.12 6.50 1.83
CA PRO A 125 1.52 6.68 2.24
C PRO A 125 2.29 5.37 2.34
N ALA A 126 1.60 4.26 2.57
CA ALA A 126 2.21 2.94 2.63
C ALA A 126 2.59 2.38 1.25
N ASP A 127 1.95 2.84 0.15
CA ASP A 127 2.12 2.26 -1.20
C ASP A 127 3.57 2.33 -1.71
N SER A 128 4.34 3.34 -1.30
CA SER A 128 5.74 3.52 -1.70
C SER A 128 6.76 2.82 -0.80
N ARG A 129 6.30 2.12 0.25
CA ARG A 129 7.19 1.47 1.22
C ARG A 129 7.66 0.11 0.74
N ASN A 130 8.80 -0.31 1.25
CA ASN A 130 9.22 -1.70 1.22
C ASN A 130 8.21 -2.56 1.97
N THR A 131 8.22 -3.85 1.70
CA THR A 131 7.16 -4.74 2.17
C THR A 131 7.75 -5.97 2.83
N ILE A 132 7.25 -6.32 3.99
CA ILE A 132 7.53 -7.59 4.66
C ILE A 132 6.39 -8.56 4.32
N ILE A 133 6.75 -9.73 3.81
CA ILE A 133 5.81 -10.79 3.45
C ILE A 133 6.04 -11.98 4.37
N GLU A 134 4.97 -12.44 4.99
CA GLU A 134 4.97 -13.66 5.80
C GLU A 134 4.12 -14.71 5.10
N LEU A 135 4.72 -15.82 4.74
CA LEU A 135 4.06 -17.01 4.20
C LEU A 135 3.99 -18.07 5.28
N ARG A 136 2.81 -18.62 5.53
CA ARG A 136 2.61 -19.74 6.46
C ARG A 136 1.81 -20.85 5.83
N ALA A 137 2.24 -22.08 6.08
CA ALA A 137 1.43 -23.26 5.79
C ALA A 137 0.15 -23.24 6.63
N GLY A 138 -0.98 -23.44 5.97
CA GLY A 138 -2.29 -23.52 6.62
C GLY A 138 -2.79 -24.96 6.76
N ALA A 139 -4.07 -25.20 6.49
CA ALA A 139 -4.66 -26.53 6.54
C ALA A 139 -4.15 -27.41 5.38
N GLY A 140 -3.60 -28.59 5.67
CA GLY A 140 -3.13 -29.54 4.65
C GLY A 140 -1.83 -30.27 4.99
N GLY A 141 -1.26 -30.02 6.17
CA GLY A 141 -0.03 -30.71 6.63
C GLY A 141 1.15 -30.45 5.70
N THR A 142 1.87 -31.48 5.30
CA THR A 142 3.06 -31.37 4.42
C THR A 142 2.78 -30.70 3.08
N GLU A 143 1.60 -30.96 2.51
CA GLU A 143 1.20 -30.38 1.22
C GLU A 143 1.07 -28.84 1.30
N SER A 144 0.58 -28.33 2.41
CA SER A 144 0.50 -26.87 2.63
C SER A 144 1.89 -26.23 2.74
N ALA A 145 2.88 -26.94 3.29
CA ALA A 145 4.26 -26.47 3.35
C ALA A 145 4.95 -26.46 1.96
N LEU A 146 4.69 -27.45 1.13
CA LEU A 146 5.13 -27.47 -0.27
C LEU A 146 4.48 -26.34 -1.07
N PHE A 147 3.19 -26.10 -0.87
CA PHE A 147 2.48 -25.01 -1.52
C PHE A 147 3.00 -23.63 -1.06
N ALA A 148 3.35 -23.47 0.20
CA ALA A 148 4.00 -22.24 0.68
C ALA A 148 5.33 -21.98 -0.03
N ALA A 149 6.11 -23.01 -0.34
CA ALA A 149 7.33 -22.87 -1.14
C ALA A 149 7.05 -22.49 -2.61
N ASP A 150 5.99 -23.03 -3.21
CA ASP A 150 5.57 -22.61 -4.55
C ASP A 150 5.17 -21.14 -4.58
N LEU A 151 4.41 -20.66 -3.59
CA LEU A 151 4.04 -19.25 -3.44
C LEU A 151 5.26 -18.35 -3.19
N TYR A 152 6.21 -18.79 -2.37
CA TYR A 152 7.47 -18.07 -2.16
C TYR A 152 8.23 -17.90 -3.47
N ARG A 153 8.39 -18.98 -4.25
CA ARG A 153 9.03 -18.94 -5.56
C ARG A 153 8.30 -18.01 -6.53
N MET A 154 6.97 -18.08 -6.58
CA MET A 154 6.11 -17.22 -7.40
C MET A 154 6.34 -15.74 -7.10
N LEU A 155 6.29 -15.35 -5.82
CA LEU A 155 6.48 -13.96 -5.41
C LEU A 155 7.92 -13.48 -5.62
N THR A 156 8.92 -14.34 -5.40
CA THR A 156 10.32 -14.01 -5.65
C THR A 156 10.58 -13.75 -7.14
N ARG A 157 10.06 -14.61 -8.02
CA ARG A 157 10.17 -14.41 -9.47
C ARG A 157 9.45 -13.16 -9.96
N TYR A 158 8.27 -12.88 -9.42
CA TYR A 158 7.58 -11.63 -9.71
C TYR A 158 8.41 -10.42 -9.27
N ALA A 159 9.03 -10.46 -8.10
CA ALA A 159 9.92 -9.40 -7.63
C ALA A 159 11.14 -9.22 -8.56
N GLU A 160 11.76 -10.32 -9.00
CA GLU A 160 12.87 -10.32 -9.96
C GLU A 160 12.50 -9.66 -11.30
N THR A 161 11.32 -9.99 -11.86
CA THR A 161 10.85 -9.38 -13.12
C THR A 161 10.62 -7.88 -13.01
N ARG A 162 10.36 -7.39 -11.79
CA ARG A 162 10.20 -5.96 -11.47
C ARG A 162 11.50 -5.26 -11.07
N GLY A 163 12.61 -5.99 -10.99
CA GLY A 163 13.89 -5.47 -10.51
C GLY A 163 13.88 -5.14 -9.02
N TRP A 164 13.00 -5.76 -8.23
CA TRP A 164 12.96 -5.63 -6.78
C TRP A 164 13.93 -6.60 -6.13
N LYS A 165 14.51 -6.19 -5.00
CA LYS A 165 15.40 -7.03 -4.22
C LYS A 165 14.60 -7.80 -3.18
N VAL A 166 14.86 -9.10 -3.06
CA VAL A 166 14.26 -9.98 -2.04
C VAL A 166 15.32 -10.38 -1.03
N GLU A 167 15.02 -10.20 0.25
CA GLU A 167 15.90 -10.59 1.37
C GLU A 167 15.11 -11.48 2.34
N THR A 168 15.53 -12.72 2.50
CA THR A 168 14.93 -13.63 3.47
C THR A 168 15.37 -13.24 4.87
N MET A 169 14.40 -12.98 5.77
CA MET A 169 14.64 -12.59 7.15
C MET A 169 14.64 -13.79 8.08
N ASP A 170 13.66 -14.69 7.92
CA ASP A 170 13.52 -15.89 8.72
C ASP A 170 12.84 -17.00 7.92
N SER A 171 13.19 -18.27 8.22
CA SER A 171 12.56 -19.41 7.56
C SER A 171 12.53 -20.64 8.46
N SER A 172 11.38 -21.28 8.49
CA SER A 172 11.15 -22.56 9.16
C SER A 172 10.87 -23.64 8.11
N PRO A 173 11.88 -24.43 7.68
CA PRO A 173 11.67 -25.47 6.69
C PRO A 173 10.82 -26.62 7.23
N SER A 174 10.21 -27.38 6.33
CA SER A 174 9.48 -28.61 6.63
C SER A 174 10.35 -29.84 6.31
N ASP A 175 10.17 -30.94 7.02
CA ASP A 175 10.98 -32.16 6.91
C ASP A 175 10.98 -32.81 5.51
N LEU A 176 9.89 -32.64 4.74
CA LEU A 176 9.74 -33.16 3.39
C LEU A 176 9.91 -32.10 2.29
N GLY A 177 10.57 -30.99 2.62
CA GLY A 177 10.70 -29.83 1.75
C GLY A 177 9.57 -28.81 1.94
N GLY A 178 9.76 -27.62 1.40
CA GLY A 178 8.83 -26.49 1.61
C GLY A 178 9.04 -25.78 2.94
N PHE A 179 8.12 -24.89 3.28
CA PHE A 179 8.21 -24.02 4.46
C PHE A 179 6.97 -24.16 5.33
N LYS A 180 7.17 -24.36 6.64
CA LYS A 180 6.13 -24.14 7.65
C LYS A 180 5.81 -22.65 7.75
N GLU A 181 6.88 -21.85 7.72
CA GLU A 181 6.84 -20.39 7.72
C GLU A 181 8.06 -19.85 6.98
N VAL A 182 7.89 -18.78 6.21
CA VAL A 182 9.00 -17.99 5.66
C VAL A 182 8.62 -16.52 5.70
N ILE A 183 9.56 -15.69 6.18
CA ILE A 183 9.45 -14.25 6.28
C ILE A 183 10.55 -13.63 5.44
N PHE A 184 10.18 -12.74 4.53
CA PHE A 184 11.13 -12.07 3.66
C PHE A 184 10.70 -10.63 3.39
N SER A 185 11.68 -9.77 3.16
CA SER A 185 11.50 -8.39 2.75
C SER A 185 11.61 -8.26 1.24
N VAL A 186 10.77 -7.43 0.65
CA VAL A 186 10.85 -7.03 -0.76
C VAL A 186 11.10 -5.53 -0.81
N ILE A 187 12.22 -5.14 -1.41
CA ILE A 187 12.75 -3.77 -1.45
C ILE A 187 12.69 -3.25 -2.88
N GLY A 188 12.02 -2.12 -3.07
CA GLY A 188 11.88 -1.50 -4.39
C GLY A 188 10.83 -0.40 -4.43
N ASN A 189 10.57 0.13 -5.61
CA ASN A 189 9.57 1.17 -5.81
C ASN A 189 8.17 0.57 -5.92
N ASP A 190 7.20 1.15 -5.19
CA ASP A 190 5.77 0.80 -5.25
C ASP A 190 5.47 -0.69 -4.97
N VAL A 191 6.31 -1.33 -4.13
CA VAL A 191 6.20 -2.75 -3.79
C VAL A 191 4.88 -3.04 -3.08
N PHE A 192 4.59 -2.30 -1.99
CA PHE A 192 3.36 -2.51 -1.22
C PHE A 192 2.11 -2.25 -2.06
N LYS A 193 2.13 -1.24 -2.92
CA LYS A 193 1.03 -0.90 -3.83
C LYS A 193 0.55 -2.08 -4.67
N ARG A 194 1.47 -2.95 -5.10
CA ARG A 194 1.15 -4.13 -5.91
C ARG A 194 0.91 -5.38 -5.07
N LEU A 195 1.80 -5.66 -4.11
CA LEU A 195 1.76 -6.91 -3.36
C LEU A 195 0.69 -6.96 -2.27
N LYS A 196 0.12 -5.82 -1.85
CA LYS A 196 -0.98 -5.78 -0.87
C LYS A 196 -2.19 -6.65 -1.27
N TYR A 197 -2.40 -6.87 -2.57
CA TYR A 197 -3.48 -7.71 -3.09
C TYR A 197 -3.20 -9.21 -2.99
N GLU A 198 -1.98 -9.61 -2.64
CA GLU A 198 -1.62 -11.00 -2.38
C GLU A 198 -1.93 -11.43 -0.93
N SER A 199 -2.31 -10.49 -0.06
CA SER A 199 -2.62 -10.78 1.34
C SER A 199 -3.92 -11.57 1.49
N GLY A 200 -3.87 -12.70 2.21
CA GLY A 200 -5.04 -13.54 2.49
C GLY A 200 -4.74 -15.04 2.44
N VAL A 201 -5.81 -15.83 2.34
CA VAL A 201 -5.74 -17.29 2.28
C VAL A 201 -5.72 -17.77 0.83
N HIS A 202 -4.67 -18.45 0.43
CA HIS A 202 -4.50 -19.08 -0.87
C HIS A 202 -4.81 -20.56 -0.78
N ARG A 203 -5.63 -21.07 -1.66
CA ARG A 203 -6.07 -22.48 -1.69
C ARG A 203 -5.52 -23.19 -2.92
N VAL A 204 -4.92 -24.36 -2.72
CA VAL A 204 -4.45 -25.22 -3.80
C VAL A 204 -5.31 -26.49 -3.90
N GLN A 205 -5.56 -26.94 -5.11
CA GLN A 205 -6.21 -28.21 -5.44
C GLN A 205 -5.31 -28.97 -6.41
N ARG A 206 -4.58 -29.98 -5.90
CA ARG A 206 -3.72 -30.85 -6.70
C ARG A 206 -3.59 -32.23 -6.05
N VAL A 207 -3.07 -33.19 -6.80
CA VAL A 207 -2.60 -34.45 -6.25
C VAL A 207 -1.22 -34.19 -5.60
N PRO A 208 -1.08 -34.33 -4.28
CA PRO A 208 0.20 -34.11 -3.61
C PRO A 208 1.26 -35.11 -4.09
N ALA A 209 2.53 -34.71 -4.07
CA ALA A 209 3.65 -35.63 -4.32
C ALA A 209 3.71 -36.82 -3.33
N THR A 210 3.08 -36.67 -2.17
CA THR A 210 3.01 -37.67 -1.09
C THR A 210 1.78 -38.60 -1.20
N GLU A 211 0.89 -38.38 -2.18
CA GLU A 211 -0.36 -39.17 -2.34
C GLU A 211 -0.15 -40.31 -3.33
N ALA A 212 -0.23 -41.56 -2.83
CA ALA A 212 -0.02 -42.75 -3.64
C ALA A 212 -1.25 -43.17 -4.48
N GLN A 213 -2.46 -42.71 -4.09
CA GLN A 213 -3.72 -43.11 -4.71
C GLN A 213 -4.27 -42.14 -5.74
N GLY A 214 -3.51 -41.06 -6.04
CA GLY A 214 -3.89 -40.04 -7.03
C GLY A 214 -5.10 -39.18 -6.65
N ARG A 215 -5.47 -39.14 -5.36
CA ARG A 215 -6.59 -38.30 -4.89
C ARG A 215 -6.22 -36.83 -4.86
N ILE A 216 -7.13 -35.98 -5.31
CA ILE A 216 -6.95 -34.51 -5.25
C ILE A 216 -7.13 -34.05 -3.80
N HIS A 217 -6.11 -33.42 -3.24
CA HIS A 217 -6.16 -32.78 -1.94
C HIS A 217 -6.39 -31.26 -2.08
N THR A 218 -7.02 -30.71 -1.06
CA THR A 218 -7.22 -29.27 -0.94
C THR A 218 -6.44 -28.79 0.26
N SER A 219 -5.41 -27.98 0.00
CA SER A 219 -4.56 -27.40 1.05
C SER A 219 -4.59 -25.87 0.99
N THR A 220 -4.18 -25.22 2.06
CA THR A 220 -4.14 -23.75 2.14
C THR A 220 -2.77 -23.28 2.63
N ALA A 221 -2.39 -22.09 2.18
CA ALA A 221 -1.31 -21.30 2.73
C ALA A 221 -1.80 -19.85 2.91
N THR A 222 -1.26 -19.16 3.89
CA THR A 222 -1.64 -17.77 4.19
C THR A 222 -0.49 -16.85 3.84
N ILE A 223 -0.83 -15.71 3.24
CA ILE A 223 0.11 -14.64 2.93
C ILE A 223 -0.31 -13.40 3.74
N ALA A 224 0.58 -12.89 4.56
CA ALA A 224 0.43 -11.56 5.15
C ALA A 224 1.41 -10.61 4.45
N VAL A 225 0.91 -9.47 4.01
CA VAL A 225 1.67 -8.43 3.32
C VAL A 225 1.59 -7.16 4.14
N LEU A 226 2.71 -6.73 4.69
CA LEU A 226 2.77 -5.63 5.64
C LEU A 226 3.82 -4.60 5.17
N PRO A 227 3.52 -3.30 5.22
CA PRO A 227 4.52 -2.30 4.89
C PRO A 227 5.60 -2.30 5.96
N GLU A 228 6.86 -2.11 5.56
CA GLU A 228 7.98 -1.96 6.47
C GLU A 228 7.73 -0.78 7.42
N ALA A 229 7.97 -0.98 8.71
CA ALA A 229 7.81 0.05 9.71
C ALA A 229 8.90 1.12 9.54
N GLU A 230 8.52 2.39 9.66
CA GLU A 230 9.50 3.48 9.76
C GLU A 230 10.16 3.46 11.14
N GLU A 231 11.41 3.91 11.19
CA GLU A 231 12.08 4.13 12.48
C GLU A 231 11.28 5.11 13.32
N VAL A 232 10.99 4.69 14.53
CA VAL A 232 10.17 5.47 15.44
C VAL A 232 11.08 6.37 16.28
N ASP A 233 11.28 7.58 15.82
CA ASP A 233 11.92 8.61 16.63
C ASP A 233 10.94 9.25 17.61
N ILE A 234 11.41 9.51 18.84
CA ILE A 234 10.66 10.25 19.84
C ILE A 234 11.36 11.57 20.15
N GLU A 235 10.73 12.64 19.72
CA GLU A 235 11.09 13.97 20.15
C GLU A 235 10.26 14.34 21.41
N VAL A 236 10.95 14.52 22.54
CA VAL A 236 10.31 14.92 23.80
C VAL A 236 10.46 16.42 23.96
N LYS A 237 9.39 17.16 23.77
CA LYS A 237 9.36 18.61 23.96
C LYS A 237 9.38 18.96 25.44
N THR A 238 10.14 20.00 25.79
CA THR A 238 10.27 20.45 27.18
C THR A 238 8.95 20.97 27.76
N GLU A 239 8.07 21.49 26.90
CA GLU A 239 6.73 22.02 27.24
C GLU A 239 5.77 20.93 27.74
N ASP A 240 5.97 19.71 27.28
CA ASP A 240 5.17 18.55 27.64
C ASP A 240 5.60 17.90 28.96
N LEU A 241 6.65 18.44 29.58
CA LEU A 241 7.20 17.90 30.82
C LEU A 241 6.84 18.79 32.01
N ASP A 242 6.41 18.14 33.07
CA ASP A 242 6.34 18.75 34.41
C ASP A 242 7.46 18.15 35.26
N ILE A 243 8.42 18.97 35.65
CA ILE A 243 9.62 18.56 36.37
C ILE A 243 9.56 19.12 37.77
N THR A 244 9.36 18.24 38.75
CA THR A 244 9.33 18.58 40.15
C THR A 244 10.53 17.99 40.89
N THR A 245 11.06 18.74 41.83
CA THR A 245 12.15 18.30 42.68
C THR A 245 11.59 17.92 44.07
N CYS A 246 12.10 16.86 44.63
CA CYS A 246 11.66 16.37 45.95
C CYS A 246 12.84 15.77 46.73
N ARG A 247 12.63 15.56 48.02
CA ARG A 247 13.61 14.88 48.86
C ARG A 247 13.74 13.42 48.50
N ALA A 248 14.95 12.91 48.54
CA ALA A 248 15.18 11.48 48.37
C ALA A 248 14.61 10.75 49.60
N SER A 249 13.97 9.58 49.36
CA SER A 249 13.47 8.71 50.41
C SER A 249 14.42 7.54 50.58
N GLY A 250 14.86 7.29 51.82
CA GLY A 250 15.72 6.14 52.18
C GLY A 250 16.56 6.40 53.42
N PRO A 251 17.22 5.36 53.98
CA PRO A 251 18.14 5.52 55.08
C PRO A 251 19.34 6.37 54.64
N GLY A 252 19.55 7.53 55.28
CA GLY A 252 20.63 8.45 54.90
C GLY A 252 20.85 9.55 55.94
N GLY A 253 22.03 10.17 55.89
CA GLY A 253 22.41 11.26 56.72
C GLY A 253 21.83 12.63 56.29
N GLN A 254 22.41 13.71 56.76
CA GLN A 254 21.96 15.09 56.54
C GLN A 254 21.69 15.46 55.07
N GLY A 255 22.50 14.94 54.12
CA GLY A 255 22.31 15.22 52.67
C GLY A 255 21.07 14.62 52.03
N VAL A 256 20.49 13.53 52.59
CA VAL A 256 19.24 12.90 52.10
C VAL A 256 18.02 13.62 52.67
N ASN A 257 18.12 14.11 53.90
CA ASN A 257 16.97 14.68 54.63
C ASN A 257 16.78 16.18 54.38
N THR A 258 17.83 16.91 53.91
CA THR A 258 17.79 18.37 53.78
C THR A 258 17.83 18.86 52.31
N THR A 259 18.33 18.03 51.37
CA THR A 259 18.50 18.45 49.98
C THR A 259 17.45 17.83 49.06
N ASP A 260 16.79 18.65 48.23
CA ASP A 260 15.85 18.20 47.18
C ASP A 260 16.61 17.63 45.98
N SER A 261 17.29 16.51 46.16
CA SER A 261 18.13 15.86 45.15
C SER A 261 17.36 14.94 44.20
N ALA A 262 16.21 14.44 44.61
CA ALA A 262 15.37 13.59 43.77
C ALA A 262 14.58 14.42 42.76
N VAL A 263 14.43 13.90 41.54
CA VAL A 263 13.69 14.53 40.46
C VAL A 263 12.57 13.61 40.02
N GLN A 264 11.38 14.16 39.92
CA GLN A 264 10.21 13.52 39.32
C GLN A 264 9.85 14.26 38.06
N ILE A 265 9.71 13.52 36.95
CA ILE A 265 9.29 14.04 35.66
C ILE A 265 7.97 13.39 35.29
N VAL A 266 6.97 14.20 35.00
CA VAL A 266 5.67 13.78 34.48
C VAL A 266 5.56 14.24 33.03
N HIS A 267 5.34 13.29 32.14
CA HIS A 267 5.05 13.61 30.74
C HIS A 267 3.53 13.78 30.59
N LYS A 268 3.08 15.04 30.43
CA LYS A 268 1.66 15.43 30.42
C LYS A 268 0.80 14.64 29.41
N PRO A 269 1.23 14.49 28.11
CA PRO A 269 0.38 13.80 27.14
C PRO A 269 0.19 12.31 27.42
N SER A 270 1.21 11.61 27.96
CA SER A 270 1.14 10.17 28.19
C SER A 270 0.81 9.79 29.64
N GLY A 271 0.87 10.74 30.57
CA GLY A 271 0.69 10.50 31.99
C GLY A 271 1.83 9.69 32.66
N LEU A 272 2.92 9.43 31.92
CA LEU A 272 4.05 8.66 32.45
C LEU A 272 4.81 9.48 33.50
N VAL A 273 5.04 8.87 34.64
CA VAL A 273 5.80 9.45 35.77
C VAL A 273 7.10 8.68 35.94
N VAL A 274 8.21 9.40 35.95
CA VAL A 274 9.54 8.86 36.23
C VAL A 274 10.14 9.60 37.40
N ARG A 275 10.52 8.86 38.47
CA ARG A 275 11.24 9.40 39.61
C ARG A 275 12.65 8.82 39.66
N CYS A 276 13.64 9.67 39.87
CA CYS A 276 15.04 9.28 40.00
C CYS A 276 15.63 9.96 41.25
N ALA A 277 16.23 9.17 42.14
CA ALA A 277 16.80 9.61 43.40
C ALA A 277 18.18 8.94 43.68
N ASP A 278 18.83 8.37 42.66
CA ASP A 278 20.00 7.50 42.84
C ASP A 278 21.27 8.29 43.11
N GLU A 279 21.37 9.50 42.60
CA GLU A 279 22.56 10.31 42.70
C GLU A 279 22.37 11.47 43.70
N ARG A 280 23.49 11.97 44.26
CA ARG A 280 23.47 13.14 45.16
C ARG A 280 23.21 14.47 44.37
N SER A 281 23.46 14.46 43.10
CA SER A 281 23.32 15.66 42.24
C SER A 281 21.94 15.65 41.57
N GLN A 282 21.13 16.67 41.80
CA GLN A 282 19.85 16.92 41.13
C GLN A 282 19.96 16.93 39.62
N GLN A 283 21.01 17.53 39.05
CA GLN A 283 21.24 17.59 37.61
C GLN A 283 21.46 16.17 37.01
N LYS A 284 22.25 15.35 37.71
CA LYS A 284 22.46 13.95 37.28
C LYS A 284 21.18 13.12 37.35
N ASN A 285 20.39 13.29 38.42
CA ASN A 285 19.08 12.65 38.53
C ASN A 285 18.12 13.11 37.45
N LYS A 286 18.09 14.41 37.09
CA LYS A 286 17.29 14.92 35.97
C LYS A 286 17.70 14.31 34.65
N ALA A 287 19.00 14.26 34.35
CA ALA A 287 19.50 13.65 33.12
C ALA A 287 19.15 12.15 33.02
N LYS A 288 19.29 11.41 34.16
CA LYS A 288 18.94 10.00 34.24
C LYS A 288 17.42 9.78 34.09
N ALA A 289 16.61 10.59 34.76
CA ALA A 289 15.14 10.54 34.65
C ALA A 289 14.68 10.81 33.22
N MET A 290 15.28 11.78 32.52
CA MET A 290 15.01 12.07 31.10
C MET A 290 15.35 10.88 30.19
N LYS A 291 16.49 10.22 30.44
CA LYS A 291 16.89 9.03 29.67
C LYS A 291 15.90 7.88 29.88
N VAL A 292 15.50 7.65 31.13
CA VAL A 292 14.49 6.60 31.46
C VAL A 292 13.13 6.95 30.87
N LEU A 293 12.70 8.21 30.91
CA LEU A 293 11.46 8.66 30.30
C LEU A 293 11.45 8.41 28.80
N ARG A 294 12.52 8.80 28.08
CA ARG A 294 12.65 8.55 26.64
C ARG A 294 12.57 7.06 26.30
N SER A 295 13.26 6.19 27.07
CA SER A 295 13.20 4.76 26.87
C SER A 295 11.77 4.22 27.06
N ARG A 296 11.07 4.60 28.14
CA ARG A 296 9.70 4.16 28.40
C ARG A 296 8.69 4.66 27.35
N LEU A 297 8.87 5.89 26.85
CA LEU A 297 8.05 6.42 25.76
C LEU A 297 8.29 5.64 24.45
N LEU A 298 9.56 5.31 24.17
CA LEU A 298 9.92 4.49 23.03
C LEU A 298 9.31 3.10 23.13
N ASP A 299 9.47 2.43 24.27
CA ASP A 299 8.91 1.09 24.50
C ASP A 299 7.39 1.08 24.32
N ARG A 300 6.71 2.12 24.83
CA ARG A 300 5.26 2.26 24.67
C ARG A 300 4.86 2.45 23.22
N LYS A 301 5.53 3.33 22.50
CA LYS A 301 5.24 3.61 21.09
C LYS A 301 5.51 2.38 20.21
N VAL A 302 6.62 1.67 20.47
CA VAL A 302 6.93 0.39 19.80
C VAL A 302 5.86 -0.66 20.09
N ALA A 303 5.40 -0.75 21.36
CA ALA A 303 4.33 -1.69 21.71
C ALA A 303 2.99 -1.35 21.03
N GLU A 304 2.65 -0.06 20.90
CA GLU A 304 1.44 0.40 20.20
C GLU A 304 1.54 0.08 18.70
N GLU A 305 2.69 0.34 18.05
CA GLU A 305 2.91 -0.01 16.64
C GLU A 305 2.90 -1.52 16.40
N ASN A 306 3.53 -2.30 17.28
CA ASN A 306 3.48 -3.77 17.23
C ASN A 306 2.05 -4.30 17.39
N ALA A 307 1.24 -3.69 18.25
CA ALA A 307 -0.17 -4.06 18.40
C ALA A 307 -0.98 -3.76 17.14
N LYS A 308 -0.76 -2.60 16.49
CA LYS A 308 -1.38 -2.26 15.20
C LYS A 308 -0.94 -3.23 14.10
N TYR A 309 0.35 -3.55 14.04
CA TYR A 309 0.91 -4.51 13.11
C TYR A 309 0.28 -5.90 13.28
N ALA A 310 0.21 -6.39 14.53
CA ALA A 310 -0.41 -7.66 14.84
C ALA A 310 -1.91 -7.69 14.51
N ALA A 311 -2.63 -6.58 14.71
CA ALA A 311 -4.04 -6.45 14.37
C ALA A 311 -4.24 -6.50 12.83
N ARG A 312 -3.44 -5.75 12.06
CA ARG A 312 -3.46 -5.78 10.58
C ARG A 312 -3.18 -7.18 10.06
N ARG A 313 -2.14 -7.84 10.60
CA ARG A 313 -1.80 -9.21 10.24
C ARG A 313 -2.95 -10.19 10.48
N ARG A 314 -3.60 -10.13 11.66
CA ARG A 314 -4.74 -10.99 11.97
C ARG A 314 -5.91 -10.75 11.02
N ALA A 315 -6.18 -9.50 10.66
CA ALA A 315 -7.25 -9.17 9.72
C ALA A 315 -6.98 -9.72 8.31
N GLN A 316 -5.72 -9.82 7.88
CA GLN A 316 -5.34 -10.34 6.57
C GLN A 316 -5.38 -11.88 6.51
N VAL A 317 -4.90 -12.54 7.56
CA VAL A 317 -4.70 -14.00 7.57
C VAL A 317 -5.95 -14.76 8.02
N GLY A 318 -6.86 -14.11 8.78
CA GLY A 318 -8.03 -14.76 9.35
C GLY A 318 -7.67 -15.98 10.21
N THR A 319 -8.43 -17.05 10.07
CA THR A 319 -8.17 -18.36 10.70
C THR A 319 -7.32 -19.28 9.80
N GLY A 320 -7.10 -18.92 8.53
CA GLY A 320 -6.41 -19.76 7.53
C GLY A 320 -7.23 -20.95 7.05
N GLU A 321 -8.53 -20.97 7.33
CA GLU A 321 -9.43 -22.04 6.91
C GLU A 321 -9.74 -21.99 5.41
N ARG A 322 -10.15 -23.12 4.85
CA ARG A 322 -10.40 -23.30 3.40
C ARG A 322 -11.56 -22.46 2.86
N ASN A 323 -12.47 -21.99 3.70
CA ASN A 323 -13.60 -21.13 3.35
C ASN A 323 -13.20 -19.66 3.16
N GLU A 324 -12.16 -19.19 3.85
CA GLU A 324 -11.67 -17.80 3.80
C GLU A 324 -10.80 -17.49 2.58
N LYS A 325 -10.75 -18.41 1.61
CA LYS A 325 -9.90 -18.27 0.43
C LYS A 325 -10.16 -17.00 -0.37
N ILE A 326 -9.10 -16.25 -0.66
CA ILE A 326 -9.12 -15.17 -1.65
C ILE A 326 -8.87 -15.71 -3.07
N ARG A 327 -8.01 -16.73 -3.19
CA ARG A 327 -7.61 -17.29 -4.49
C ARG A 327 -7.53 -18.80 -4.46
N THR A 328 -7.88 -19.45 -5.58
CA THR A 328 -7.78 -20.91 -5.76
C THR A 328 -6.90 -21.25 -6.94
N TYR A 329 -5.88 -22.08 -6.70
CA TYR A 329 -4.99 -22.67 -7.71
C TYR A 329 -5.43 -24.09 -8.00
N ASN A 330 -6.07 -24.33 -9.15
CA ASN A 330 -6.61 -25.61 -9.55
C ASN A 330 -5.71 -26.23 -10.61
N PHE A 331 -4.86 -27.17 -10.22
CA PHE A 331 -3.93 -27.84 -11.13
C PHE A 331 -4.61 -28.72 -12.18
N PRO A 332 -5.59 -29.58 -11.85
CA PRO A 332 -6.31 -30.37 -12.84
C PRO A 332 -6.96 -29.54 -13.96
N GLN A 333 -7.43 -28.34 -13.65
CA GLN A 333 -8.07 -27.44 -14.61
C GLN A 333 -7.13 -26.40 -15.20
N ASN A 334 -5.84 -26.40 -14.84
CA ASN A 334 -4.87 -25.38 -15.24
C ASN A 334 -5.37 -23.95 -15.04
N ARG A 335 -6.05 -23.70 -13.91
CA ARG A 335 -6.79 -22.46 -13.64
C ARG A 335 -6.42 -21.84 -12.29
N VAL A 336 -6.25 -20.53 -12.28
CA VAL A 336 -6.21 -19.71 -11.06
C VAL A 336 -7.48 -18.86 -11.03
N THR A 337 -8.22 -18.88 -9.91
CA THR A 337 -9.43 -18.09 -9.74
C THR A 337 -9.25 -17.16 -8.55
N ASP A 338 -9.36 -15.84 -8.78
CA ASP A 338 -9.48 -14.84 -7.72
C ASP A 338 -10.96 -14.62 -7.40
N HIS A 339 -11.34 -14.96 -6.16
CA HIS A 339 -12.74 -14.94 -5.74
C HIS A 339 -13.25 -13.54 -5.38
N ARG A 340 -12.37 -12.56 -5.22
CA ARG A 340 -12.76 -11.17 -4.87
C ARG A 340 -13.44 -10.47 -6.04
N ILE A 341 -12.96 -10.75 -7.26
CA ILE A 341 -13.44 -10.15 -8.51
C ILE A 341 -13.96 -11.21 -9.50
N GLU A 342 -14.10 -12.47 -9.05
CA GLU A 342 -14.55 -13.62 -9.86
C GLU A 342 -13.74 -13.84 -11.15
N LEU A 343 -12.47 -13.40 -11.16
CA LEU A 343 -11.57 -13.54 -12.29
C LEU A 343 -10.96 -14.93 -12.34
N SER A 344 -10.99 -15.58 -13.51
CA SER A 344 -10.31 -16.86 -13.77
C SER A 344 -9.28 -16.72 -14.89
N VAL A 345 -8.04 -17.15 -14.62
CA VAL A 345 -6.92 -17.17 -15.57
C VAL A 345 -6.55 -18.65 -15.84
N PHE A 346 -6.50 -19.04 -17.12
CA PHE A 346 -6.21 -20.41 -17.55
C PHE A 346 -4.75 -20.57 -17.98
N ASN A 347 -3.81 -20.21 -17.12
CA ASN A 347 -2.38 -20.42 -17.30
C ASN A 347 -1.68 -20.47 -15.93
N LEU A 348 -1.99 -21.51 -15.16
CA LEU A 348 -1.44 -21.71 -13.82
C LEU A 348 0.11 -21.75 -13.79
N PRO A 349 0.82 -22.42 -14.74
CA PRO A 349 2.27 -22.43 -14.73
C PRO A 349 2.89 -21.05 -14.85
N ALA A 350 2.38 -20.18 -15.74
CA ALA A 350 2.90 -18.83 -15.89
C ALA A 350 2.69 -18.01 -14.61
N VAL A 351 1.53 -18.14 -13.97
CA VAL A 351 1.25 -17.47 -12.69
C VAL A 351 2.25 -17.93 -11.61
N LEU A 352 2.51 -19.25 -11.49
CA LEU A 352 3.49 -19.78 -10.53
C LEU A 352 4.94 -19.42 -10.89
N ASP A 353 5.20 -19.08 -12.15
CA ASP A 353 6.49 -18.58 -12.62
C ASP A 353 6.62 -17.05 -12.50
N GLY A 354 5.65 -16.38 -11.89
CA GLY A 354 5.73 -14.97 -11.53
C GLY A 354 4.95 -14.01 -12.45
N ASP A 355 4.12 -14.50 -13.38
CA ASP A 355 3.23 -13.64 -14.17
C ASP A 355 1.95 -13.31 -13.35
N LEU A 356 2.09 -12.36 -12.42
CA LEU A 356 1.01 -11.94 -11.52
C LEU A 356 0.24 -10.72 -12.02
N ASP A 357 0.71 -10.01 -13.03
CA ASP A 357 0.05 -8.79 -13.50
C ASP A 357 -1.36 -9.06 -14.03
N CYS A 358 -1.57 -10.21 -14.64
CA CYS A 358 -2.90 -10.65 -15.11
C CYS A 358 -3.94 -10.75 -13.96
N LEU A 359 -3.50 -10.85 -12.71
CA LEU A 359 -4.35 -10.89 -11.52
C LEU A 359 -4.33 -9.56 -10.75
N ILE A 360 -3.15 -8.95 -10.61
CA ILE A 360 -2.95 -7.74 -9.82
C ILE A 360 -3.58 -6.51 -10.48
N GLU A 361 -3.42 -6.34 -11.79
CA GLU A 361 -3.95 -5.16 -12.49
C GLU A 361 -5.49 -5.06 -12.44
N PRO A 362 -6.25 -6.15 -12.66
CA PRO A 362 -7.70 -6.11 -12.46
C PRO A 362 -8.13 -5.82 -11.03
N LEU A 363 -7.37 -6.29 -10.02
CA LEU A 363 -7.63 -6.00 -8.61
C LEU A 363 -7.36 -4.53 -8.28
N MET A 364 -6.28 -3.96 -8.82
CA MET A 364 -5.99 -2.53 -8.70
C MET A 364 -7.10 -1.67 -9.33
N ALA A 365 -7.60 -2.08 -10.49
CA ALA A 365 -8.68 -1.38 -11.17
C ALA A 365 -10.00 -1.47 -10.38
N ASP A 366 -10.25 -2.59 -9.72
CA ASP A 366 -11.43 -2.76 -8.89
C ASP A 366 -11.36 -1.93 -7.60
N ASP A 367 -10.23 -1.95 -6.89
CA ASP A 367 -9.95 -1.12 -5.71
C ASP A 367 -10.11 0.39 -6.04
N LEU A 368 -9.56 0.81 -7.19
CA LEU A 368 -9.71 2.18 -7.67
C LEU A 368 -11.19 2.55 -7.88
N ARG A 369 -11.97 1.67 -8.53
CA ARG A 369 -13.42 1.89 -8.73
C ARG A 369 -14.17 2.02 -7.42
N GLN A 370 -13.88 1.15 -6.44
CA GLN A 370 -14.51 1.19 -5.12
C GLN A 370 -14.18 2.48 -4.37
N ARG A 371 -12.90 2.92 -4.41
CA ARG A 371 -12.47 4.18 -3.78
C ARG A 371 -13.07 5.41 -4.45
N LEU A 372 -13.15 5.43 -5.77
CA LEU A 372 -13.82 6.51 -6.51
C LEU A 372 -15.31 6.58 -6.16
N ALA A 373 -16.00 5.44 -6.10
CA ALA A 373 -17.40 5.39 -5.69
C ALA A 373 -17.61 5.91 -4.25
N ALA A 374 -16.67 5.65 -3.35
CA ALA A 374 -16.71 6.17 -1.97
C ALA A 374 -16.45 7.69 -1.86
N LEU A 375 -15.74 8.29 -2.84
CA LEU A 375 -15.49 9.73 -2.89
C LEU A 375 -16.64 10.52 -3.53
N THR A 376 -17.52 9.85 -4.29
CA THR A 376 -18.66 10.47 -4.97
C THR A 376 -19.95 10.41 -4.16
N LEU A 377 -19.95 9.76 -3.00
CA LEU A 377 -21.02 9.73 -2.00
C LEU A 377 -20.77 10.79 -0.92
#